data_1c8a51b3a7a3387a8d8f26cc91ea488c
#
_entry.id   1c8a51b3a7a3387a8d8f26cc91ea488c
#
_cell.length_a   1.000
_cell.length_b   1.000
_cell.length_c   1.000
_cell.angle_alpha   90.00
_cell.angle_beta   90.00
_cell.angle_gamma   90.00
#
_symmetry.space_group_name_H-M   'P 1'
#
loop_
_entity.id
_entity.type
_entity.pdbx_description
1 polymer ?
#
loop_
_entity_poly.entity_id
_entity_poly.type
_entity_poly.pdbx_seq_one_letter_code
_entity_poly.pdbx_strand_id
1 'polypeptide(L)'
;DAYLKYDVDTKVKVTNYANQQINVRLSKLLEQMEIAEQKLLDYKKENNLIDIGDIKDLKIDQIKSVSKRIIEANRELQKKQNDLTAIKLADGNVEELLAIGDLRSKKEVDAIRTNINATNNNIEALQIIYKDEHPKVQKVLKTKENLDNRLKEILDENIAAAAFELSNLK
;
A
#
# COMPACT_ATOMS: atom_id res chain seq x y z
N ASP A 1 -16.41 20.83 1.68
CA ASP A 1 -15.81 19.63 2.30
C ASP A 1 -16.69 18.38 2.21
N ALA A 2 -17.99 18.44 2.54
CA ALA A 2 -18.90 17.28 2.44
C ALA A 2 -19.04 16.75 1.00
N TYR A 3 -19.00 17.61 0.00
CA TYR A 3 -19.14 17.26 -1.40
C TYR A 3 -17.92 16.51 -1.95
N LEU A 4 -16.72 16.94 -1.56
CA LEU A 4 -15.45 16.28 -1.92
C LEU A 4 -15.35 14.88 -1.30
N LYS A 5 -15.80 14.74 -0.04
CA LYS A 5 -15.83 13.47 0.66
C LYS A 5 -16.79 12.47 0.00
N TYR A 6 -17.97 12.96 -0.43
CA TYR A 6 -18.97 12.14 -1.14
C TYR A 6 -18.48 11.69 -2.52
N ASP A 7 -17.81 12.56 -3.28
CA ASP A 7 -17.27 12.25 -4.62
C ASP A 7 -16.12 11.23 -4.53
N VAL A 8 -15.24 11.37 -3.54
CA VAL A 8 -14.15 10.41 -3.27
C VAL A 8 -14.70 9.05 -2.84
N ASP A 9 -15.67 9.03 -1.93
CA ASP A 9 -16.30 7.78 -1.44
C ASP A 9 -17.03 7.03 -2.57
N THR A 10 -17.68 7.77 -3.45
CA THR A 10 -18.36 7.22 -4.62
C THR A 10 -17.37 6.65 -5.63
N LYS A 11 -16.28 7.37 -5.93
CA LYS A 11 -15.21 6.88 -6.82
C LYS A 11 -14.50 5.65 -6.26
N VAL A 12 -14.22 5.61 -4.96
CA VAL A 12 -13.64 4.44 -4.29
C VAL A 12 -14.59 3.24 -4.37
N LYS A 13 -15.87 3.43 -4.09
CA LYS A 13 -16.88 2.35 -4.20
C LYS A 13 -16.99 1.81 -5.62
N VAL A 14 -17.05 2.69 -6.63
CA VAL A 14 -17.12 2.29 -8.04
C VAL A 14 -15.86 1.54 -8.47
N THR A 15 -14.68 2.04 -8.07
CA THR A 15 -13.40 1.38 -8.38
C THR A 15 -13.29 0.02 -7.70
N ASN A 16 -13.68 -0.08 -6.43
CA ASN A 16 -13.69 -1.35 -5.70
C ASN A 16 -14.68 -2.36 -6.32
N TYR A 17 -15.87 -1.91 -6.72
CA TYR A 17 -16.83 -2.74 -7.41
C TYR A 17 -16.31 -3.22 -8.78
N ALA A 18 -15.71 -2.33 -9.57
CA ALA A 18 -15.12 -2.68 -10.86
C ALA A 18 -13.98 -3.69 -10.70
N ASN A 19 -13.08 -3.50 -9.72
CA ASN A 19 -12.00 -4.44 -9.42
C ASN A 19 -12.54 -5.80 -8.93
N GLN A 20 -13.58 -5.80 -8.13
CA GLN A 20 -14.23 -7.03 -7.70
C GLN A 20 -14.83 -7.79 -8.88
N GLN A 21 -15.52 -7.11 -9.81
CA GLN A 21 -16.04 -7.69 -11.03
C GLN A 21 -14.94 -8.22 -11.96
N ILE A 22 -13.84 -7.49 -12.09
CA ILE A 22 -12.67 -7.93 -12.88
C ILE A 22 -12.08 -9.20 -12.25
N ASN A 23 -11.89 -9.24 -10.94
CA ASN A 23 -11.36 -10.42 -10.26
C ASN A 23 -12.28 -11.64 -10.39
N VAL A 24 -13.60 -11.46 -10.27
CA VAL A 24 -14.58 -12.52 -10.50
C VAL A 24 -14.53 -13.01 -11.94
N ARG A 25 -14.46 -12.09 -12.91
CA ARG A 25 -14.40 -12.44 -14.33
C ARG A 25 -13.08 -13.13 -14.69
N LEU A 26 -11.97 -12.70 -14.09
CA LEU A 26 -10.66 -13.32 -14.26
C LEU A 26 -10.64 -14.75 -13.68
N SER A 27 -11.19 -14.95 -12.46
CA SER A 27 -11.31 -16.28 -11.86
C SER A 27 -12.14 -17.22 -12.75
N LYS A 28 -13.26 -16.72 -13.31
CA LYS A 28 -14.10 -17.49 -14.21
C LYS A 28 -13.38 -17.84 -15.53
N LEU A 29 -12.60 -16.92 -16.07
CA LEU A 29 -11.81 -17.17 -17.28
C LEU A 29 -10.69 -18.20 -17.02
N LEU A 30 -10.05 -18.16 -15.85
CA LEU A 30 -9.07 -19.16 -15.45
C LEU A 30 -9.69 -20.55 -15.32
N GLU A 31 -10.88 -20.64 -14.70
CA GLU A 31 -11.63 -21.90 -14.60
C GLU A 31 -12.01 -22.44 -16.00
N GLN A 32 -12.50 -21.57 -16.88
CA GLN A 32 -12.81 -21.96 -18.25
C GLN A 32 -11.58 -22.43 -19.04
N MET A 33 -10.43 -21.79 -18.80
CA MET A 33 -9.16 -22.18 -19.39
C MET A 33 -8.73 -23.57 -18.90
N GLU A 34 -8.83 -23.85 -17.58
CA GLU A 34 -8.50 -25.14 -17.01
C GLU A 34 -9.38 -26.27 -17.54
N ILE A 35 -10.68 -26.03 -17.67
CA ILE A 35 -11.63 -26.97 -18.31
C ILE A 35 -11.29 -27.23 -19.78
N ALA A 36 -10.92 -26.17 -20.52
CA ALA A 36 -10.52 -26.30 -21.91
C ALA A 36 -9.21 -27.07 -22.09
N GLU A 37 -8.26 -26.84 -21.18
CA GLU A 37 -6.97 -27.59 -21.12
C GLU A 37 -7.22 -29.07 -20.87
N GLN A 38 -8.06 -29.39 -19.89
CA GLN A 38 -8.39 -30.79 -19.58
C GLN A 38 -9.02 -31.48 -20.78
N LYS A 39 -10.01 -30.85 -21.44
CA LYS A 39 -10.63 -31.40 -22.65
C LYS A 39 -9.63 -31.61 -23.78
N LEU A 40 -8.66 -30.69 -23.93
CA LEU A 40 -7.61 -30.83 -24.94
C LEU A 40 -6.67 -31.97 -24.62
N LEU A 41 -6.31 -32.17 -23.34
CA LEU A 41 -5.50 -33.29 -22.87
C LEU A 41 -6.21 -34.63 -23.13
N ASP A 42 -7.48 -34.70 -22.83
CA ASP A 42 -8.28 -35.92 -23.04
C ASP A 42 -8.42 -36.21 -24.55
N TYR A 43 -8.69 -35.18 -25.38
CA TYR A 43 -8.72 -35.33 -26.84
C TYR A 43 -7.38 -35.83 -27.41
N LYS A 44 -6.26 -35.32 -26.89
CA LYS A 44 -4.91 -35.77 -27.30
C LYS A 44 -4.63 -37.21 -26.92
N LYS A 45 -5.04 -37.63 -25.70
CA LYS A 45 -4.89 -39.01 -25.24
C LYS A 45 -5.73 -39.98 -26.09
N GLU A 46 -6.97 -39.61 -26.39
CA GLU A 46 -7.87 -40.44 -27.20
C GLU A 46 -7.39 -40.59 -28.65
N ASN A 47 -6.71 -39.58 -29.18
CA ASN A 47 -6.25 -39.60 -30.60
C ASN A 47 -4.74 -39.90 -30.77
N ASN A 48 -4.05 -40.35 -29.68
CA ASN A 48 -2.59 -40.65 -29.73
C ASN A 48 -1.71 -39.53 -30.29
N LEU A 49 -2.06 -38.26 -30.08
CA LEU A 49 -1.34 -37.08 -30.56
C LEU A 49 -0.28 -36.64 -29.55
N ILE A 50 0.77 -37.43 -29.38
CA ILE A 50 1.76 -37.28 -28.30
C ILE A 50 2.77 -36.14 -28.51
N ASP A 51 2.90 -35.58 -29.72
CA ASP A 51 4.09 -34.79 -30.11
C ASP A 51 3.89 -33.24 -30.13
N ILE A 52 2.73 -32.73 -29.79
CA ILE A 52 2.48 -31.26 -29.71
C ILE A 52 2.36 -30.78 -28.24
N GLY A 53 2.50 -31.69 -27.28
CA GLY A 53 2.27 -31.44 -25.83
C GLY A 53 3.23 -30.41 -25.24
N ASP A 54 4.52 -30.62 -25.42
CA ASP A 54 5.55 -29.88 -24.68
C ASP A 54 5.55 -28.36 -24.96
N ILE A 55 5.29 -27.94 -26.18
CA ILE A 55 5.26 -26.50 -26.53
C ILE A 55 3.99 -25.82 -26.02
N LYS A 56 2.87 -26.56 -25.94
CA LYS A 56 1.60 -26.04 -25.44
C LYS A 56 1.59 -25.90 -23.94
N ASP A 57 2.14 -26.88 -23.22
CA ASP A 57 2.24 -26.87 -21.76
C ASP A 57 3.14 -25.72 -21.30
N LEU A 58 4.25 -25.47 -22.01
CA LEU A 58 5.13 -24.34 -21.74
C LEU A 58 4.41 -22.99 -21.93
N LYS A 59 3.59 -22.85 -22.97
CA LYS A 59 2.79 -21.61 -23.20
C LYS A 59 1.69 -21.43 -22.17
N ILE A 60 1.06 -22.51 -21.73
CA ILE A 60 0.03 -22.49 -20.71
C ILE A 60 0.62 -22.05 -19.36
N ASP A 61 1.77 -22.59 -18.98
CA ASP A 61 2.47 -22.18 -17.76
C ASP A 61 2.94 -20.72 -17.83
N GLN A 62 3.38 -20.27 -18.99
CA GLN A 62 3.68 -18.86 -19.21
C GLN A 62 2.44 -17.98 -19.03
N ILE A 63 1.28 -18.35 -19.56
CA ILE A 63 0.01 -17.63 -19.41
C ILE A 63 -0.41 -17.61 -17.93
N LYS A 64 -0.35 -18.74 -17.22
CA LYS A 64 -0.64 -18.82 -15.78
C LYS A 64 0.30 -17.90 -14.97
N SER A 65 1.59 -17.93 -15.27
CA SER A 65 2.59 -17.07 -14.63
C SER A 65 2.31 -15.58 -14.87
N VAL A 66 2.02 -15.19 -16.11
CA VAL A 66 1.67 -13.81 -16.46
C VAL A 66 0.37 -13.38 -15.78
N SER A 67 -0.66 -14.23 -15.79
CA SER A 67 -1.93 -13.95 -15.12
C SER A 67 -1.75 -13.73 -13.62
N LYS A 68 -0.93 -14.57 -12.95
CA LYS A 68 -0.59 -14.39 -11.54
C LYS A 68 0.10 -13.05 -11.29
N ARG A 69 1.07 -12.69 -12.11
CA ARG A 69 1.76 -11.40 -12.02
C ARG A 69 0.83 -10.21 -12.23
N ILE A 70 -0.13 -10.31 -13.14
CA ILE A 70 -1.15 -9.28 -13.36
C ILE A 70 -2.03 -9.11 -12.12
N ILE A 71 -2.46 -10.21 -11.49
CA ILE A 71 -3.26 -10.18 -10.26
C ILE A 71 -2.48 -9.51 -9.13
N GLU A 72 -1.21 -9.88 -8.95
CA GLU A 72 -0.33 -9.30 -7.93
C GLU A 72 -0.11 -7.79 -8.19
N ALA A 73 0.19 -7.40 -9.42
CA ALA A 73 0.38 -6.00 -9.80
C ALA A 73 -0.91 -5.17 -9.58
N ASN A 74 -2.08 -5.73 -9.93
CA ASN A 74 -3.37 -5.06 -9.67
C ASN A 74 -3.65 -4.89 -8.18
N ARG A 75 -3.30 -5.88 -7.34
CA ARG A 75 -3.42 -5.78 -5.88
C ARG A 75 -2.52 -4.69 -5.31
N GLU A 76 -1.28 -4.62 -5.76
CA GLU A 76 -0.34 -3.58 -5.34
C GLU A 76 -0.81 -2.19 -5.77
N LEU A 77 -1.28 -2.06 -7.01
CA LEU A 77 -1.84 -0.82 -7.52
C LEU A 77 -3.04 -0.37 -6.67
N GLN A 78 -3.95 -1.27 -6.38
CA GLN A 78 -5.12 -0.98 -5.55
C GLN A 78 -4.72 -0.57 -4.12
N LYS A 79 -3.75 -1.28 -3.52
CA LYS A 79 -3.21 -0.92 -2.21
C LYS A 79 -2.65 0.50 -2.22
N LYS A 80 -1.78 0.82 -3.18
CA LYS A 80 -1.20 2.16 -3.32
C LYS A 80 -2.26 3.25 -3.56
N GLN A 81 -3.31 2.96 -4.32
CA GLN A 81 -4.43 3.88 -4.51
C GLN A 81 -5.20 4.14 -3.21
N ASN A 82 -5.45 3.08 -2.44
CA ASN A 82 -6.12 3.19 -1.14
C ASN A 82 -5.27 3.99 -0.15
N ASP A 83 -3.96 3.73 -0.09
CA ASP A 83 -3.03 4.47 0.77
C ASP A 83 -2.99 5.95 0.41
N LEU A 84 -2.93 6.30 -0.89
CA LEU A 84 -3.02 7.70 -1.32
C LEU A 84 -4.37 8.36 -1.00
N THR A 85 -5.44 7.60 -1.05
CA THR A 85 -6.75 8.10 -0.64
C THR A 85 -6.79 8.38 0.86
N ALA A 86 -6.24 7.46 1.67
CA ALA A 86 -6.10 7.64 3.11
C ALA A 86 -5.21 8.86 3.46
N ILE A 87 -4.09 9.03 2.75
CA ILE A 87 -3.21 10.20 2.88
C ILE A 87 -3.96 11.51 2.62
N LYS A 88 -4.76 11.56 1.55
CA LYS A 88 -5.54 12.75 1.23
C LYS A 88 -6.62 13.05 2.28
N LEU A 89 -7.21 12.01 2.87
CA LEU A 89 -8.22 12.16 3.92
C LEU A 89 -7.61 12.60 5.26
N ALA A 90 -6.37 12.21 5.52
CA ALA A 90 -5.63 12.59 6.72
C ALA A 90 -5.32 14.10 6.77
N ASP A 91 -5.38 14.82 5.64
CA ASP A 91 -5.24 16.28 5.51
C ASP A 91 -4.07 16.86 6.37
N GLY A 92 -2.93 16.16 6.33
CA GLY A 92 -1.73 16.56 7.09
C GLY A 92 -1.74 16.17 8.57
N ASN A 93 -2.75 15.45 9.06
CA ASN A 93 -2.77 14.93 10.43
C ASN A 93 -1.72 13.81 10.58
N VAL A 94 -0.67 14.11 11.35
CA VAL A 94 0.48 13.19 11.55
C VAL A 94 0.05 11.84 12.14
N GLU A 95 -0.90 11.82 13.07
CA GLU A 95 -1.36 10.57 13.70
C GLU A 95 -2.09 9.68 12.70
N GLU A 96 -2.96 10.27 11.86
CA GLU A 96 -3.66 9.54 10.80
C GLU A 96 -2.69 9.07 9.70
N LEU A 97 -1.71 9.88 9.34
CA LEU A 97 -0.65 9.50 8.39
C LEU A 97 0.18 8.32 8.93
N LEU A 98 0.51 8.30 10.20
CA LEU A 98 1.22 7.21 10.86
C LEU A 98 0.38 5.94 11.03
N ALA A 99 -0.93 6.01 10.87
CA ALA A 99 -1.79 4.82 10.82
C ALA A 99 -1.67 4.07 9.48
N ILE A 100 -1.18 4.74 8.42
CA ILE A 100 -0.96 4.12 7.10
C ILE A 100 0.32 3.28 7.16
N GLY A 101 0.17 1.97 7.00
CA GLY A 101 1.24 1.00 7.21
C GLY A 101 2.51 1.24 6.39
N ASP A 102 2.36 1.66 5.13
CA ASP A 102 3.49 1.94 4.24
C ASP A 102 4.30 3.17 4.68
N LEU A 103 3.67 4.23 5.18
CA LEU A 103 4.36 5.39 5.73
C LEU A 103 5.02 5.07 7.08
N ARG A 104 4.31 4.36 7.95
CA ARG A 104 4.80 3.97 9.27
C ARG A 104 6.03 3.08 9.21
N SER A 105 6.11 2.17 8.24
CA SER A 105 7.18 1.17 8.13
C SER A 105 8.48 1.71 7.56
N LYS A 106 8.52 2.97 7.11
CA LYS A 106 9.78 3.60 6.65
C LYS A 106 10.75 3.74 7.81
N LYS A 107 11.98 3.28 7.60
CA LYS A 107 13.04 3.30 8.65
C LYS A 107 13.28 4.69 9.25
N GLU A 108 13.21 5.71 8.42
CA GLU A 108 13.41 7.10 8.84
C GLU A 108 12.28 7.57 9.77
N VAL A 109 11.03 7.24 9.44
CA VAL A 109 9.87 7.55 10.28
C VAL A 109 9.97 6.83 11.62
N ASP A 110 10.32 5.55 11.62
CA ASP A 110 10.45 4.75 12.83
C ASP A 110 11.58 5.26 13.74
N ALA A 111 12.73 5.64 13.14
CA ALA A 111 13.84 6.21 13.88
C ALA A 111 13.47 7.54 14.56
N ILE A 112 12.77 8.44 13.87
CA ILE A 112 12.33 9.71 14.46
C ILE A 112 11.30 9.48 15.55
N ARG A 113 10.33 8.60 15.35
CA ARG A 113 9.34 8.24 16.38
C ARG A 113 10.01 7.70 17.64
N THR A 114 11.02 6.86 17.48
CA THR A 114 11.79 6.35 18.60
C THR A 114 12.47 7.49 19.37
N ASN A 115 13.05 8.47 18.66
CA ASN A 115 13.66 9.65 19.26
C ASN A 115 12.64 10.56 19.95
N ILE A 116 11.45 10.74 19.36
CA ILE A 116 10.34 11.50 19.96
C ILE A 116 9.89 10.82 21.26
N ASN A 117 9.72 9.51 21.28
CA ASN A 117 9.35 8.77 22.47
C ASN A 117 10.42 8.89 23.58
N ALA A 118 11.70 8.75 23.24
CA ALA A 118 12.77 8.96 24.20
C ALA A 118 12.81 10.40 24.75
N THR A 119 12.53 11.38 23.89
CA THR A 119 12.46 12.79 24.27
C THR A 119 11.27 13.06 25.19
N ASN A 120 10.10 12.47 24.90
CA ASN A 120 8.92 12.57 25.78
C ASN A 120 9.21 12.00 27.17
N ASN A 121 9.81 10.81 27.27
CA ASN A 121 10.20 10.22 28.55
C ASN A 121 11.17 11.14 29.33
N ASN A 122 12.09 11.81 28.62
CA ASN A 122 13.00 12.76 29.23
C ASN A 122 12.28 14.04 29.74
N ILE A 123 11.29 14.54 28.96
CA ILE A 123 10.45 15.67 29.39
C ILE A 123 9.70 15.30 30.66
N GLU A 124 9.02 14.15 30.71
CA GLU A 124 8.29 13.66 31.87
C GLU A 124 9.19 13.55 33.11
N ALA A 125 10.39 12.98 32.95
CA ALA A 125 11.36 12.87 34.04
C ALA A 125 11.84 14.24 34.56
N LEU A 126 12.02 15.20 33.66
CA LEU A 126 12.42 16.56 34.05
C LEU A 126 11.29 17.34 34.71
N GLN A 127 10.04 17.14 34.29
CA GLN A 127 8.85 17.81 34.86
C GLN A 127 8.50 17.35 36.27
N ILE A 128 8.99 16.17 36.69
CA ILE A 128 8.90 15.73 38.09
C ILE A 128 9.75 16.64 39.01
N ILE A 129 10.85 17.19 38.50
CA ILE A 129 11.84 17.92 39.31
C ILE A 129 11.77 19.43 39.06
N TYR A 130 11.44 19.83 37.83
CA TYR A 130 11.50 21.23 37.38
C TYR A 130 10.15 21.66 36.84
N LYS A 131 9.83 22.95 36.99
CA LYS A 131 8.66 23.57 36.35
C LYS A 131 8.94 23.75 34.83
N ASP A 132 7.88 23.93 34.06
CA ASP A 132 7.96 24.02 32.58
C ASP A 132 8.83 25.18 32.11
N GLU A 133 8.92 26.28 32.83
CA GLU A 133 9.75 27.44 32.47
C GLU A 133 11.25 27.20 32.72
N HIS A 134 11.63 26.09 33.36
CA HIS A 134 13.03 25.83 33.67
C HIS A 134 13.86 25.62 32.38
N PRO A 135 15.07 26.23 32.23
CA PRO A 135 15.86 26.16 31.00
C PRO A 135 16.14 24.74 30.50
N LYS A 136 16.28 23.76 31.41
CA LYS A 136 16.47 22.36 31.02
C LYS A 136 15.23 21.77 30.34
N VAL A 137 14.04 22.06 30.86
CA VAL A 137 12.76 21.60 30.28
C VAL A 137 12.55 22.27 28.94
N GLN A 138 12.73 23.60 28.87
CA GLN A 138 12.61 24.36 27.62
C GLN A 138 13.54 23.87 26.53
N LYS A 139 14.78 23.49 26.86
CA LYS A 139 15.73 22.92 25.88
C LYS A 139 15.21 21.60 25.29
N VAL A 140 14.64 20.73 26.10
CA VAL A 140 14.16 19.43 25.63
C VAL A 140 12.84 19.59 24.88
N LEU A 141 11.95 20.49 25.27
CA LEU A 141 10.74 20.86 24.53
C LEU A 141 11.08 21.37 23.12
N LYS A 142 12.09 22.23 22.99
CA LYS A 142 12.57 22.69 21.67
C LYS A 142 13.15 21.55 20.83
N THR A 143 13.83 20.60 21.48
CA THR A 143 14.32 19.39 20.77
C THR A 143 13.14 18.56 20.24
N LYS A 144 12.08 18.38 21.02
CA LYS A 144 10.86 17.69 20.61
C LYS A 144 10.20 18.40 19.42
N GLU A 145 10.05 19.72 19.50
CA GLU A 145 9.47 20.52 18.40
C GLU A 145 10.27 20.32 17.09
N ASN A 146 11.60 20.33 17.16
CA ASN A 146 12.44 20.06 15.98
C ASN A 146 12.25 18.65 15.43
N LEU A 147 12.08 17.63 16.28
CA LEU A 147 11.81 16.25 15.87
C LEU A 147 10.41 16.12 15.23
N ASP A 148 9.41 16.77 15.80
CA ASP A 148 8.04 16.79 15.25
C ASP A 148 8.01 17.47 13.88
N ASN A 149 8.74 18.57 13.70
CA ASN A 149 8.88 19.24 12.41
C ASN A 149 9.60 18.34 11.39
N ARG A 150 10.67 17.68 11.82
CA ARG A 150 11.41 16.75 10.94
C ARG A 150 10.58 15.55 10.54
N LEU A 151 9.73 15.04 11.45
CA LEU A 151 8.79 13.98 11.14
C LEU A 151 7.81 14.40 10.04
N LYS A 152 7.25 15.61 10.15
CA LYS A 152 6.36 16.17 9.11
C LYS A 152 7.05 16.26 7.75
N GLU A 153 8.26 16.83 7.70
CA GLU A 153 9.04 16.93 6.46
C GLU A 153 9.23 15.56 5.79
N ILE A 154 9.64 14.55 6.56
CA ILE A 154 9.85 13.20 6.02
C ILE A 154 8.54 12.55 5.58
N LEU A 155 7.44 12.79 6.28
CA LEU A 155 6.13 12.32 5.84
C LEU A 155 5.73 12.97 4.52
N ASP A 156 5.92 14.27 4.37
CA ASP A 156 5.61 15.01 3.14
C ASP A 156 6.48 14.51 1.96
N GLU A 157 7.79 14.30 2.18
CA GLU A 157 8.69 13.71 1.18
C GLU A 157 8.22 12.31 0.76
N ASN A 158 7.84 11.45 1.70
CA ASN A 158 7.35 10.11 1.42
C ASN A 158 6.00 10.11 0.68
N ILE A 159 5.10 11.04 1.02
CA ILE A 159 3.82 11.25 0.33
C ILE A 159 4.06 11.67 -1.12
N ALA A 160 4.96 12.63 -1.34
CA ALA A 160 5.32 13.08 -2.68
C ALA A 160 5.91 11.94 -3.53
N ALA A 161 6.80 11.14 -2.93
CA ALA A 161 7.39 9.97 -3.57
C ALA A 161 6.32 8.93 -3.94
N ALA A 162 5.40 8.61 -3.03
CA ALA A 162 4.32 7.66 -3.27
C ALA A 162 3.36 8.15 -4.38
N ALA A 163 3.06 9.44 -4.42
CA ALA A 163 2.24 10.04 -5.47
C ALA A 163 2.94 9.97 -6.85
N PHE A 164 4.25 10.23 -6.88
CA PHE A 164 5.06 10.12 -8.10
C PHE A 164 5.13 8.67 -8.60
N GLU A 165 5.39 7.71 -7.72
CA GLU A 165 5.39 6.28 -8.09
C GLU A 165 4.06 5.85 -8.73
N LEU A 166 2.92 6.26 -8.16
CA LEU A 166 1.63 5.91 -8.73
C LEU A 166 1.38 6.56 -10.09
N SER A 167 1.89 7.77 -10.31
CA SER A 167 1.76 8.44 -11.63
C SER A 167 2.50 7.70 -12.74
N ASN A 168 3.59 7.02 -12.39
CA ASN A 168 4.41 6.23 -13.33
C ASN A 168 3.87 4.81 -13.59
N LEU A 169 2.93 4.34 -12.76
CA LEU A 169 2.29 3.03 -12.91
C LEU A 169 1.01 3.07 -13.76
N LYS A 170 0.61 4.22 -14.25
CA LYS A 170 -0.55 4.42 -15.14
C LYS A 170 -0.13 4.48 -16.59
#